data_859510385683c01191695ef5f3b7e430
#
_entry.id   859510385683c01191695ef5f3b7e430
#
_cell.length_a   1.000
_cell.length_b   1.000
_cell.length_c   1.000
_cell.angle_alpha   90.00
_cell.angle_beta   90.00
_cell.angle_gamma   90.00
#
_symmetry.space_group_name_H-M   'P 1'
#
loop_
_entity.id
_entity.type
_entity.pdbx_description
1 polymer ?
#
loop_
_entity_poly.entity_id
_entity_poly.type
_entity_poly.pdbx_seq_one_letter_code
_entity_poly.pdbx_strand_id
1 'polypeptide(L)'
;MKRVTIVVPCYNEAERLDTERFASFSDDRYDVRFLFVNDGSTDETQRVLEGLRNRASERVEVLCLPKNRGKAEAVRQGIVRAFSSECDYVGFWDADLATPLSTIPEFCDFLDSRLDIEAVIGSRVKLLGRQVERSTSRHYAGRVFATTAAFVLDIQVYDTQCGAKLFRATPEWARIFSAPFSTRWIFDIEIIARLRELRRGTSQPEAKDVIYEYPLMVWRDVEGSKVRLKDFVRSIADMARIWKRYGRGKGPKKIGDW
;
A
#
# COMPACT_ATOMS: atom_id res chain seq x y z
N MET A 1 10.67 -11.44 18.53
CA MET A 1 10.51 -11.19 17.08
C MET A 1 9.70 -9.92 16.92
N LYS A 2 10.04 -9.07 15.95
CA LYS A 2 9.20 -7.92 15.61
C LYS A 2 7.93 -8.39 14.90
N ARG A 3 6.80 -7.78 15.28
CA ARG A 3 5.50 -8.11 14.71
C ARG A 3 5.21 -7.23 13.50
N VAL A 4 4.83 -7.86 12.39
CA VAL A 4 4.53 -7.23 11.12
C VAL A 4 3.10 -7.55 10.73
N THR A 5 2.26 -6.54 10.56
CA THR A 5 0.87 -6.73 10.08
C THR A 5 0.74 -6.25 8.65
N ILE A 6 0.41 -7.17 7.74
CA ILE A 6 0.22 -6.90 6.32
C ILE A 6 -1.27 -6.94 5.99
N VAL A 7 -1.81 -5.81 5.57
CA VAL A 7 -3.18 -5.69 5.08
C VAL A 7 -3.26 -6.14 3.63
N VAL A 8 -4.18 -7.05 3.32
CA VAL A 8 -4.39 -7.56 1.96
C VAL A 8 -5.82 -7.21 1.53
N PRO A 9 -6.02 -6.15 0.72
CA PRO A 9 -7.33 -5.79 0.22
C PRO A 9 -7.81 -6.78 -0.84
N CYS A 10 -9.02 -7.33 -0.68
CA CYS A 10 -9.63 -8.30 -1.57
C CYS A 10 -10.98 -7.81 -2.08
N TYR A 11 -11.21 -7.92 -3.39
CA TYR A 11 -12.51 -7.70 -4.01
C TYR A 11 -12.67 -8.61 -5.22
N ASN A 12 -13.57 -9.60 -5.12
CA ASN A 12 -13.78 -10.62 -6.13
C ASN A 12 -12.45 -11.32 -6.52
N GLU A 13 -11.80 -11.92 -5.53
CA GLU A 13 -10.52 -12.61 -5.67
C GLU A 13 -10.63 -14.13 -5.46
N ALA A 14 -11.85 -14.70 -5.43
CA ALA A 14 -12.08 -16.12 -5.11
C ALA A 14 -11.25 -17.08 -5.96
N GLU A 15 -11.11 -16.80 -7.27
CA GLU A 15 -10.39 -17.64 -8.22
C GLU A 15 -8.88 -17.33 -8.30
N ARG A 16 -8.45 -16.17 -7.77
CA ARG A 16 -7.08 -15.67 -7.97
C ARG A 16 -6.23 -15.70 -6.71
N LEU A 17 -6.87 -15.74 -5.54
CA LEU A 17 -6.15 -15.70 -4.27
C LEU A 17 -5.41 -17.01 -4.01
N ASP A 18 -4.10 -16.97 -4.02
CA ASP A 18 -3.26 -18.11 -3.67
C ASP A 18 -3.21 -18.29 -2.15
N THR A 19 -4.25 -18.94 -1.61
CA THR A 19 -4.40 -19.15 -0.18
C THR A 19 -3.29 -20.01 0.43
N GLU A 20 -2.67 -20.89 -0.37
CA GLU A 20 -1.61 -21.78 0.10
C GLU A 20 -0.32 -20.99 0.41
N ARG A 21 0.05 -20.06 -0.48
CA ARG A 21 1.22 -19.20 -0.25
C ARG A 21 1.06 -18.33 0.99
N PHE A 22 -0.14 -17.80 1.24
CA PHE A 22 -0.39 -17.02 2.45
C PHE A 22 -0.40 -17.90 3.71
N ALA A 23 -0.98 -19.09 3.66
CA ALA A 23 -1.07 -20.01 4.80
C ALA A 23 0.31 -20.57 5.20
N SER A 24 1.15 -20.89 4.21
CA SER A 24 2.47 -21.47 4.43
C SER A 24 3.58 -20.44 4.68
N PHE A 25 3.32 -19.16 4.46
CA PHE A 25 4.34 -18.13 4.63
C PHE A 25 4.76 -17.98 6.09
N SER A 26 6.06 -18.04 6.34
CA SER A 26 6.69 -17.76 7.64
C SER A 26 8.08 -17.17 7.44
N ASP A 27 8.57 -16.43 8.42
CA ASP A 27 9.95 -15.95 8.49
C ASP A 27 10.46 -16.16 9.93
N ASP A 28 11.72 -16.56 10.08
CA ASP A 28 12.31 -16.88 11.38
C ASP A 28 12.66 -15.63 12.20
N ARG A 29 12.69 -14.44 11.58
CA ARG A 29 13.09 -13.17 12.18
C ARG A 29 11.90 -12.28 12.54
N TYR A 30 10.79 -12.42 11.81
CA TYR A 30 9.61 -11.58 11.91
C TYR A 30 8.32 -12.40 12.12
N ASP A 31 7.48 -11.99 13.07
CA ASP A 31 6.11 -12.51 13.26
C ASP A 31 5.18 -11.81 12.25
N VAL A 32 5.08 -12.37 11.03
CA VAL A 32 4.28 -11.81 9.95
C VAL A 32 2.84 -12.31 10.04
N ARG A 33 1.90 -11.36 10.15
CA ARG A 33 0.46 -11.60 10.20
C ARG A 33 -0.24 -10.92 9.03
N PHE A 34 -1.25 -11.58 8.50
CA PHE A 34 -2.04 -11.07 7.39
C PHE A 34 -3.45 -10.69 7.85
N LEU A 35 -3.84 -9.46 7.54
CA LEU A 35 -5.21 -8.98 7.72
C LEU A 35 -5.86 -8.80 6.35
N PHE A 36 -6.66 -9.78 5.95
CA PHE A 36 -7.42 -9.72 4.72
C PHE A 36 -8.64 -8.83 4.91
N VAL A 37 -8.82 -7.87 3.99
CA VAL A 37 -9.99 -6.98 4.00
C VAL A 37 -10.85 -7.30 2.78
N ASN A 38 -11.98 -7.97 3.00
CA ASN A 38 -12.98 -8.19 1.97
C ASN A 38 -13.78 -6.90 1.73
N ASP A 39 -13.56 -6.24 0.62
CA ASP A 39 -14.23 -4.98 0.24
C ASP A 39 -15.62 -5.23 -0.39
N GLY A 40 -16.47 -5.98 0.32
CA GLY A 40 -17.83 -6.26 -0.12
C GLY A 40 -17.89 -7.04 -1.43
N SER A 41 -17.12 -8.13 -1.53
CA SER A 41 -17.14 -9.02 -2.70
C SER A 41 -18.50 -9.64 -2.93
N THR A 42 -18.81 -9.93 -4.20
CA THR A 42 -20.06 -10.55 -4.65
C THR A 42 -19.90 -11.99 -5.12
N ASP A 43 -18.66 -12.48 -5.14
CA ASP A 43 -18.26 -13.85 -5.44
C ASP A 43 -17.95 -14.63 -4.15
N GLU A 44 -17.36 -15.81 -4.28
CA GLU A 44 -17.01 -16.69 -3.17
C GLU A 44 -15.78 -16.23 -2.34
N THR A 45 -15.29 -15.00 -2.54
CA THR A 45 -14.09 -14.48 -1.84
C THR A 45 -14.24 -14.59 -0.32
N GLN A 46 -15.42 -14.30 0.24
CA GLN A 46 -15.64 -14.41 1.67
C GLN A 46 -15.39 -15.83 2.18
N ARG A 47 -15.95 -16.82 1.50
CA ARG A 47 -15.79 -18.23 1.85
C ARG A 47 -14.33 -18.68 1.77
N VAL A 48 -13.61 -18.22 0.73
CA VAL A 48 -12.18 -18.52 0.55
C VAL A 48 -11.35 -17.93 1.70
N LEU A 49 -11.60 -16.69 2.09
CA LEU A 49 -10.90 -16.04 3.20
C LEU A 49 -11.19 -16.68 4.56
N GLU A 50 -12.43 -17.09 4.81
CA GLU A 50 -12.79 -17.83 6.03
C GLU A 50 -12.09 -19.18 6.08
N GLY A 51 -12.03 -19.90 4.97
CA GLY A 51 -11.26 -21.14 4.83
C GLY A 51 -9.77 -20.94 5.14
N LEU A 52 -9.18 -19.86 4.63
CA LEU A 52 -7.79 -19.49 4.91
C LEU A 52 -7.59 -19.18 6.41
N ARG A 53 -8.46 -18.36 7.00
CA ARG A 53 -8.40 -18.04 8.43
C ARG A 53 -8.49 -19.31 9.30
N ASN A 54 -9.37 -20.24 8.96
CA ASN A 54 -9.53 -21.48 9.74
C ASN A 54 -8.28 -22.38 9.70
N ARG A 55 -7.50 -22.33 8.59
CA ARG A 55 -6.24 -23.07 8.45
C ARG A 55 -5.04 -22.41 9.12
N ALA A 56 -5.05 -21.09 9.27
CA ALA A 56 -3.92 -20.29 9.76
C ALA A 56 -4.37 -19.21 10.77
N SER A 57 -5.23 -19.58 11.72
CA SER A 57 -5.92 -18.65 12.64
C SER A 57 -4.99 -17.80 13.50
N GLU A 58 -3.77 -18.27 13.78
CA GLU A 58 -2.78 -17.50 14.54
C GLU A 58 -2.18 -16.33 13.76
N ARG A 59 -2.21 -16.40 12.42
CA ARG A 59 -1.54 -15.44 11.53
C ARG A 59 -2.49 -14.75 10.55
N VAL A 60 -3.73 -15.21 10.45
CA VAL A 60 -4.70 -14.67 9.49
C VAL A 60 -5.94 -14.14 10.20
N GLU A 61 -6.20 -12.86 10.01
CA GLU A 61 -7.46 -12.20 10.38
C GLU A 61 -8.22 -11.78 9.12
N VAL A 62 -9.55 -11.76 9.19
CA VAL A 62 -10.43 -11.34 8.09
C VAL A 62 -11.34 -10.22 8.57
N LEU A 63 -11.32 -9.10 7.88
CA LEU A 63 -12.23 -7.97 8.06
C LEU A 63 -13.17 -7.87 6.86
N CYS A 64 -14.49 -7.84 7.10
CA CYS A 64 -15.48 -7.76 6.05
C CYS A 64 -16.13 -6.38 6.03
N LEU A 65 -16.08 -5.71 4.90
CA LEU A 65 -16.82 -4.47 4.68
C LEU A 65 -18.21 -4.79 4.09
N PRO A 66 -19.26 -4.08 4.49
CA PRO A 66 -20.63 -4.41 4.09
C PRO A 66 -20.91 -4.13 2.59
N LYS A 67 -20.06 -3.36 1.93
CA LYS A 67 -20.15 -3.02 0.50
C LYS A 67 -18.82 -2.55 -0.05
N ASN A 68 -18.63 -2.67 -1.36
CA ASN A 68 -17.43 -2.17 -2.04
C ASN A 68 -17.26 -0.66 -1.89
N ARG A 69 -16.17 -0.27 -1.27
CA ARG A 69 -15.75 1.13 -1.08
C ARG A 69 -14.50 1.49 -1.87
N GLY A 70 -13.83 0.49 -2.44
CA GLY A 70 -12.61 0.61 -3.21
C GLY A 70 -11.34 0.34 -2.40
N LYS A 71 -10.25 0.03 -3.11
CA LYS A 71 -8.97 -0.38 -2.52
C LYS A 71 -8.47 0.58 -1.43
N ALA A 72 -8.58 1.88 -1.65
CA ALA A 72 -8.17 2.90 -0.68
C ALA A 72 -8.85 2.72 0.68
N GLU A 73 -10.16 2.52 0.70
CA GLU A 73 -10.90 2.36 1.96
C GLU A 73 -10.65 0.98 2.59
N ALA A 74 -10.53 -0.09 1.78
CA ALA A 74 -10.18 -1.41 2.28
C ALA A 74 -8.81 -1.40 2.98
N VAL A 75 -7.79 -0.81 2.34
CA VAL A 75 -6.46 -0.64 2.95
C VAL A 75 -6.55 0.22 4.21
N ARG A 76 -7.24 1.35 4.15
CA ARG A 76 -7.39 2.25 5.30
C ARG A 76 -8.02 1.54 6.50
N GLN A 77 -9.13 0.84 6.31
CA GLN A 77 -9.82 0.11 7.39
C GLN A 77 -8.92 -0.99 7.97
N GLY A 78 -8.21 -1.71 7.10
CA GLY A 78 -7.25 -2.72 7.55
C GLY A 78 -6.10 -2.11 8.36
N ILE A 79 -5.50 -1.01 7.89
CA ILE A 79 -4.41 -0.33 8.62
C ILE A 79 -4.91 0.22 9.96
N VAL A 80 -6.08 0.84 10.02
CA VAL A 80 -6.67 1.31 11.28
C VAL A 80 -6.91 0.14 12.24
N ARG A 81 -7.39 -0.99 11.73
CA ARG A 81 -7.57 -2.22 12.54
C ARG A 81 -6.22 -2.76 13.03
N ALA A 82 -5.19 -2.77 12.18
CA ALA A 82 -3.85 -3.22 12.55
C ALA A 82 -3.24 -2.37 13.67
N PHE A 83 -3.44 -1.06 13.66
CA PHE A 83 -2.99 -0.15 14.73
C PHE A 83 -3.72 -0.33 16.06
N SER A 84 -4.86 -1.03 16.11
CA SER A 84 -5.51 -1.38 17.39
C SER A 84 -4.86 -2.58 18.08
N SER A 85 -3.89 -3.23 17.44
CA SER A 85 -3.05 -4.30 17.98
C SER A 85 -1.59 -3.85 18.03
N GLU A 86 -0.80 -4.44 18.90
CA GLU A 86 0.64 -4.16 18.94
C GLU A 86 1.31 -4.69 17.67
N CYS A 87 1.99 -3.82 16.95
CA CYS A 87 2.85 -4.17 15.82
C CYS A 87 4.03 -3.20 15.72
N ASP A 88 5.17 -3.67 15.22
CA ASP A 88 6.36 -2.84 14.95
C ASP A 88 6.29 -2.24 13.55
N TYR A 89 5.76 -3.02 12.62
CA TYR A 89 5.56 -2.64 11.23
C TYR A 89 4.15 -2.93 10.79
N VAL A 90 3.59 -2.04 9.99
CA VAL A 90 2.29 -2.19 9.36
C VAL A 90 2.41 -1.86 7.88
N GLY A 91 1.75 -2.60 7.03
CA GLY A 91 1.81 -2.33 5.60
C GLY A 91 0.63 -2.91 4.84
N PHE A 92 0.67 -2.82 3.52
CA PHE A 92 -0.30 -3.49 2.68
C PHE A 92 0.36 -4.14 1.46
N TRP A 93 -0.27 -5.21 1.00
CA TRP A 93 0.20 -6.02 -0.11
C TRP A 93 -0.96 -6.38 -1.02
N ASP A 94 -0.74 -6.36 -2.34
CA ASP A 94 -1.77 -6.79 -3.29
C ASP A 94 -2.00 -8.30 -3.21
N ALA A 95 -3.27 -8.70 -3.27
CA ALA A 95 -3.70 -10.09 -3.11
C ALA A 95 -3.20 -11.02 -4.23
N ASP A 96 -2.83 -10.45 -5.39
CA ASP A 96 -2.37 -11.19 -6.58
C ASP A 96 -0.91 -11.64 -6.51
N LEU A 97 -0.19 -11.25 -5.45
CA LEU A 97 1.21 -11.60 -5.23
C LEU A 97 2.14 -11.24 -6.40
N ALA A 98 1.79 -10.20 -7.16
CA ALA A 98 2.69 -9.62 -8.18
C ALA A 98 4.05 -9.24 -7.56
N THR A 99 4.05 -8.82 -6.30
CA THR A 99 5.24 -8.74 -5.45
C THR A 99 5.25 -9.95 -4.52
N PRO A 100 6.28 -10.81 -4.56
CA PRO A 100 6.36 -12.00 -3.70
C PRO A 100 6.33 -11.67 -2.20
N LEU A 101 5.77 -12.58 -1.39
CA LEU A 101 5.76 -12.43 0.08
C LEU A 101 7.16 -12.42 0.69
N SER A 102 8.15 -13.08 0.04
CA SER A 102 9.56 -13.05 0.45
C SER A 102 10.17 -11.65 0.49
N THR A 103 9.54 -10.67 -0.16
CA THR A 103 9.97 -9.27 -0.11
C THR A 103 9.58 -8.57 1.21
N ILE A 104 8.63 -9.14 1.98
CA ILE A 104 8.23 -8.56 3.28
C ILE A 104 9.42 -8.49 4.24
N PRO A 105 10.14 -9.60 4.53
CA PRO A 105 11.33 -9.54 5.39
C PRO A 105 12.44 -8.66 4.83
N GLU A 106 12.60 -8.54 3.49
CA GLU A 106 13.57 -7.61 2.91
C GLU A 106 13.26 -6.15 3.27
N PHE A 107 11.97 -5.77 3.27
CA PHE A 107 11.53 -4.43 3.69
C PHE A 107 11.75 -4.22 5.19
N CYS A 108 11.51 -5.25 6.00
CA CYS A 108 11.75 -5.19 7.44
C CYS A 108 13.25 -5.01 7.75
N ASP A 109 14.12 -5.81 7.11
CA ASP A 109 15.58 -5.71 7.25
C ASP A 109 16.08 -4.32 6.85
N PHE A 110 15.53 -3.77 5.75
CA PHE A 110 15.89 -2.44 5.31
C PHE A 110 15.50 -1.38 6.35
N LEU A 111 14.28 -1.44 6.88
CA LEU A 111 13.86 -0.55 7.95
C LEU A 111 14.70 -0.74 9.22
N ASP A 112 15.09 -1.97 9.57
CA ASP A 112 15.94 -2.23 10.73
C ASP A 112 17.34 -1.65 10.58
N SER A 113 17.88 -1.67 9.37
CA SER A 113 19.22 -1.14 9.07
C SER A 113 19.26 0.39 8.93
N ARG A 114 18.12 1.03 8.63
CA ARG A 114 17.99 2.46 8.33
C ARG A 114 16.95 3.09 9.24
N LEU A 115 17.38 3.48 10.45
CA LEU A 115 16.48 4.07 11.46
C LEU A 115 15.92 5.44 11.07
N ASP A 116 16.55 6.11 10.13
CA ASP A 116 16.13 7.37 9.52
C ASP A 116 14.96 7.19 8.53
N ILE A 117 14.74 5.96 8.02
CA ILE A 117 13.64 5.64 7.11
C ILE A 117 12.44 5.11 7.90
N GLU A 118 11.27 5.62 7.58
CA GLU A 118 10.01 5.26 8.25
C GLU A 118 9.06 4.47 7.36
N ALA A 119 9.21 4.58 6.04
CA ALA A 119 8.39 3.88 5.07
C ALA A 119 9.21 3.34 3.91
N VAL A 120 8.90 2.10 3.51
CA VAL A 120 9.43 1.47 2.30
C VAL A 120 8.31 1.25 1.31
N ILE A 121 8.50 1.71 0.10
CA ILE A 121 7.57 1.56 -1.03
C ILE A 121 8.26 0.71 -2.09
N GLY A 122 7.65 -0.40 -2.50
CA GLY A 122 8.18 -1.18 -3.62
C GLY A 122 8.19 -0.37 -4.92
N SER A 123 9.25 -0.50 -5.70
CA SER A 123 9.38 0.18 -6.99
C SER A 123 9.66 -0.82 -8.11
N ARG A 124 8.83 -0.79 -9.17
CA ARG A 124 8.90 -1.69 -10.33
C ARG A 124 9.84 -1.16 -11.40
N VAL A 125 11.03 -0.78 -10.96
CA VAL A 125 12.06 -0.27 -11.87
C VAL A 125 12.80 -1.42 -12.54
N LYS A 126 12.93 -1.35 -13.88
CA LYS A 126 13.70 -2.32 -14.65
C LYS A 126 15.19 -1.99 -14.55
N LEU A 127 15.91 -2.76 -13.75
CA LEU A 127 17.36 -2.69 -13.61
C LEU A 127 18.00 -4.00 -14.09
N LEU A 128 19.26 -3.94 -14.48
CA LEU A 128 20.03 -5.15 -14.79
C LEU A 128 20.08 -6.07 -13.56
N GLY A 129 19.91 -7.37 -13.78
CA GLY A 129 19.89 -8.39 -12.71
C GLY A 129 18.56 -8.51 -11.96
N ARG A 130 17.50 -7.74 -12.33
CA ARG A 130 16.17 -7.83 -11.75
C ARG A 130 15.13 -8.41 -12.70
N GLN A 131 14.17 -9.14 -12.16
CA GLN A 131 13.10 -9.80 -12.94
C GLN A 131 11.79 -9.01 -12.79
N VAL A 132 11.73 -7.84 -13.44
CA VAL A 132 10.52 -7.00 -13.45
C VAL A 132 9.83 -7.16 -14.81
N GLU A 133 8.81 -8.02 -14.85
CA GLU A 133 7.99 -8.28 -16.04
C GLU A 133 6.81 -7.29 -16.07
N ARG A 134 6.88 -6.30 -16.95
CA ARG A 134 5.84 -5.29 -17.13
C ARG A 134 5.64 -5.03 -18.61
N SER A 135 4.38 -4.99 -19.06
CA SER A 135 4.08 -4.66 -20.45
C SER A 135 4.55 -3.24 -20.79
N THR A 136 5.01 -3.04 -22.03
CA THR A 136 5.58 -1.75 -22.49
C THR A 136 4.57 -0.60 -22.34
N SER A 137 3.31 -0.83 -22.70
CA SER A 137 2.25 0.18 -22.56
C SER A 137 2.02 0.62 -21.12
N ARG A 138 1.99 -0.33 -20.18
CA ARG A 138 1.89 -0.03 -18.73
C ARG A 138 3.13 0.65 -18.18
N HIS A 139 4.30 0.36 -18.75
CA HIS A 139 5.53 1.05 -18.37
C HIS A 139 5.44 2.54 -18.69
N TYR A 140 5.12 2.92 -19.93
CA TYR A 140 5.03 4.33 -20.31
C TYR A 140 3.88 5.07 -19.62
N ALA A 141 2.69 4.46 -19.53
CA ALA A 141 1.57 5.05 -18.77
C ALA A 141 1.95 5.30 -17.30
N GLY A 142 2.66 4.36 -16.67
CA GLY A 142 3.17 4.52 -15.31
C GLY A 142 4.20 5.65 -15.17
N ARG A 143 5.06 5.89 -16.18
CA ARG A 143 6.03 7.00 -16.18
C ARG A 143 5.33 8.36 -16.24
N VAL A 144 4.34 8.51 -17.12
CA VAL A 144 3.53 9.75 -17.20
C VAL A 144 2.83 10.00 -15.87
N PHE A 145 2.25 8.96 -15.28
CA PHE A 145 1.58 9.04 -13.99
C PHE A 145 2.55 9.43 -12.86
N ALA A 146 3.71 8.77 -12.78
CA ALA A 146 4.74 9.08 -11.78
C ALA A 146 5.26 10.52 -11.90
N THR A 147 5.48 10.99 -13.12
CA THR A 147 5.91 12.38 -13.38
C THR A 147 4.85 13.38 -12.89
N THR A 148 3.56 13.12 -13.18
CA THR A 148 2.46 13.95 -12.69
C THR A 148 2.36 13.91 -11.17
N ALA A 149 2.52 12.73 -10.56
CA ALA A 149 2.53 12.57 -9.11
C ALA A 149 3.70 13.33 -8.47
N ALA A 150 4.91 13.23 -9.04
CA ALA A 150 6.08 13.96 -8.59
C ALA A 150 5.87 15.47 -8.60
N PHE A 151 5.23 15.98 -9.66
CA PHE A 151 4.87 17.41 -9.75
C PHE A 151 3.85 17.82 -8.68
N VAL A 152 2.81 17.00 -8.47
CA VAL A 152 1.76 17.26 -7.46
C VAL A 152 2.31 17.23 -6.05
N LEU A 153 3.18 16.26 -5.76
CA LEU A 153 3.77 16.06 -4.44
C LEU A 153 4.99 16.95 -4.18
N ASP A 154 5.59 17.53 -5.23
CA ASP A 154 6.89 18.19 -5.13
C ASP A 154 7.99 17.27 -4.56
N ILE A 155 7.92 15.99 -4.89
CA ILE A 155 8.85 14.94 -4.47
C ILE A 155 9.17 14.08 -5.69
N GLN A 156 10.45 13.79 -5.91
CA GLN A 156 10.86 12.86 -6.97
C GLN A 156 10.51 11.43 -6.55
N VAL A 157 9.48 10.86 -7.16
CA VAL A 157 9.01 9.48 -6.93
C VAL A 157 8.95 8.75 -8.26
N TYR A 158 9.50 7.54 -8.30
CA TYR A 158 9.51 6.70 -9.50
C TYR A 158 8.22 5.88 -9.65
N ASP A 159 7.76 5.24 -8.57
CA ASP A 159 6.60 4.34 -8.60
C ASP A 159 5.75 4.43 -7.32
N THR A 160 4.80 5.34 -7.28
CA THR A 160 3.88 5.44 -6.14
C THR A 160 2.84 4.32 -6.09
N GLN A 161 2.58 3.62 -7.21
CA GLN A 161 1.44 2.71 -7.37
C GLN A 161 1.81 1.22 -7.21
N CYS A 162 3.00 0.91 -6.69
CA CYS A 162 3.33 -0.46 -6.34
C CYS A 162 2.48 -0.91 -5.14
N GLY A 163 1.85 -2.07 -5.25
CA GLY A 163 0.96 -2.62 -4.22
C GLY A 163 1.67 -3.25 -3.02
N ALA A 164 2.94 -2.94 -2.81
CA ALA A 164 3.76 -3.42 -1.69
C ALA A 164 4.33 -2.23 -0.93
N LYS A 165 3.89 -2.01 0.31
CA LYS A 165 4.35 -0.91 1.16
C LYS A 165 4.41 -1.34 2.61
N LEU A 166 5.43 -0.87 3.33
CA LEU A 166 5.62 -1.13 4.73
C LEU A 166 5.99 0.16 5.46
N PHE A 167 5.42 0.37 6.63
CA PHE A 167 5.59 1.56 7.47
C PHE A 167 6.00 1.15 8.87
N ARG A 168 6.78 1.97 9.56
CA ARG A 168 6.92 1.85 11.02
C ARG A 168 5.57 2.13 11.67
N ALA A 169 5.20 1.32 12.64
CA ALA A 169 3.92 1.47 13.34
C ALA A 169 4.03 2.60 14.39
N THR A 170 4.00 3.85 13.93
CA THR A 170 4.03 5.04 14.79
C THR A 170 2.66 5.74 14.86
N PRO A 171 2.40 6.54 15.91
CA PRO A 171 1.16 7.33 16.00
C PRO A 171 0.97 8.29 14.82
N GLU A 172 2.06 8.78 14.20
CA GLU A 172 1.99 9.64 13.04
C GLU A 172 1.44 8.90 11.81
N TRP A 173 1.94 7.68 11.55
CA TRP A 173 1.42 6.83 10.47
C TRP A 173 -0.03 6.41 10.72
N ALA A 174 -0.41 6.08 11.98
CA ALA A 174 -1.81 5.82 12.33
C ALA A 174 -2.71 7.01 11.97
N ARG A 175 -2.24 8.22 12.19
CA ARG A 175 -2.93 9.48 11.91
C ARG A 175 -3.14 9.71 10.41
N ILE A 176 -2.19 9.32 9.55
CA ILE A 176 -2.32 9.39 8.10
C ILE A 176 -3.51 8.58 7.59
N PHE A 177 -3.78 7.42 8.21
CA PHE A 177 -4.88 6.52 7.86
C PHE A 177 -6.17 6.77 8.64
N SER A 178 -6.21 7.69 9.61
CA SER A 178 -7.39 7.91 10.46
C SER A 178 -8.63 8.38 9.71
N ALA A 179 -8.47 9.23 8.69
CA ALA A 179 -9.56 9.77 7.89
C ALA A 179 -9.64 9.12 6.48
N PRO A 180 -10.84 9.01 5.89
CA PRO A 180 -11.00 8.49 4.53
C PRO A 180 -10.15 9.23 3.51
N PHE A 181 -9.65 8.48 2.51
CA PHE A 181 -8.94 9.08 1.39
C PHE A 181 -9.89 9.78 0.42
N SER A 182 -9.41 10.84 -0.24
CA SER A 182 -10.17 11.60 -1.23
C SER A 182 -10.40 10.83 -2.52
N THR A 183 -9.60 9.77 -2.74
CA THR A 183 -9.63 8.97 -3.96
C THR A 183 -9.75 7.49 -3.65
N ARG A 184 -10.38 6.73 -4.57
CA ARG A 184 -10.59 5.28 -4.38
C ARG A 184 -9.40 4.43 -4.81
N TRP A 185 -8.54 4.97 -5.69
CA TRP A 185 -7.49 4.20 -6.34
C TRP A 185 -6.09 4.77 -6.13
N ILE A 186 -5.88 6.07 -6.34
CA ILE A 186 -4.55 6.71 -6.26
C ILE A 186 -4.23 7.27 -4.87
N PHE A 187 -4.74 6.63 -3.83
CA PHE A 187 -4.54 7.00 -2.43
C PHE A 187 -3.07 6.93 -1.99
N ASP A 188 -2.25 6.16 -2.70
CA ASP A 188 -0.80 6.08 -2.48
C ASP A 188 -0.12 7.45 -2.51
N ILE A 189 -0.55 8.30 -3.46
CA ILE A 189 -0.08 9.69 -3.56
C ILE A 189 -0.58 10.51 -2.37
N GLU A 190 -1.83 10.27 -1.96
CA GLU A 190 -2.42 10.98 -0.82
C GLU A 190 -1.75 10.60 0.51
N ILE A 191 -1.26 9.37 0.69
CA ILE A 191 -0.46 8.97 1.85
C ILE A 191 0.77 9.89 1.98
N ILE A 192 1.53 10.05 0.90
CA ILE A 192 2.72 10.91 0.88
C ILE A 192 2.34 12.37 1.09
N ALA A 193 1.26 12.82 0.45
CA ALA A 193 0.77 14.20 0.59
C ALA A 193 0.36 14.52 2.03
N ARG A 194 -0.29 13.57 2.73
CA ARG A 194 -0.68 13.71 4.14
C ARG A 194 0.53 13.77 5.07
N LEU A 195 1.54 12.92 4.86
CA LEU A 195 2.77 12.97 5.63
C LEU A 195 3.47 14.32 5.46
N ARG A 196 3.61 14.78 4.21
CA ARG A 196 4.17 16.10 3.92
C ARG A 196 3.40 17.24 4.61
N GLU A 197 2.07 17.16 4.61
CA GLU A 197 1.23 18.17 5.25
C GLU A 197 1.36 18.15 6.78
N LEU A 198 1.44 16.97 7.40
CA LEU A 198 1.63 16.83 8.84
C LEU A 198 2.95 17.43 9.32
N ARG A 199 4.00 17.34 8.50
CA ARG A 199 5.35 17.81 8.85
C ARG A 199 5.65 19.24 8.40
N ARG A 200 4.75 19.84 7.65
CA ARG A 200 4.94 21.20 7.15
C ARG A 200 5.08 22.20 8.29
N GLY A 201 6.21 22.93 8.31
CA GLY A 201 6.52 23.93 9.34
C GLY A 201 6.89 23.36 10.72
N THR A 202 7.17 22.05 10.77
CA THR A 202 7.73 21.40 11.96
C THR A 202 9.25 21.22 11.80
N SER A 203 9.92 20.80 12.87
CA SER A 203 11.35 20.44 12.84
C SER A 203 11.59 18.98 12.42
N GLN A 204 10.54 18.24 12.08
CA GLN A 204 10.70 16.83 11.64
C GLN A 204 11.27 16.73 10.23
N PRO A 205 11.95 15.63 9.89
CA PRO A 205 12.43 15.37 8.53
C PRO A 205 11.30 15.42 7.51
N GLU A 206 11.57 15.90 6.30
CA GLU A 206 10.57 15.96 5.25
C GLU A 206 10.14 14.55 4.78
N ALA A 207 8.97 14.43 4.16
CA ALA A 207 8.47 13.15 3.65
C ALA A 207 9.45 12.45 2.70
N LYS A 208 10.20 13.22 1.89
CA LYS A 208 11.21 12.70 0.97
C LYS A 208 12.43 12.07 1.66
N ASP A 209 12.71 12.47 2.89
CA ASP A 209 13.89 12.03 3.65
C ASP A 209 13.63 10.73 4.43
N VAL A 210 12.34 10.39 4.66
CA VAL A 210 11.92 9.24 5.48
C VAL A 210 11.21 8.15 4.70
N ILE A 211 10.97 8.35 3.41
CA ILE A 211 10.38 7.36 2.50
C ILE A 211 11.46 6.85 1.55
N TYR A 212 11.57 5.54 1.45
CA TYR A 212 12.50 4.89 0.53
C TYR A 212 11.77 4.09 -0.54
N GLU A 213 12.09 4.30 -1.81
CA GLU A 213 11.63 3.46 -2.91
C GLU A 213 12.58 2.27 -3.07
N TYR A 214 12.10 1.10 -2.68
CA TYR A 214 12.86 -0.15 -2.75
C TYR A 214 12.72 -0.78 -4.14
N PRO A 215 13.79 -0.85 -4.95
CA PRO A 215 13.73 -1.48 -6.25
C PRO A 215 13.52 -3.00 -6.09
N LEU A 216 12.34 -3.49 -6.49
CA LEU A 216 11.99 -4.90 -6.34
C LEU A 216 12.94 -5.81 -7.14
N MET A 217 13.35 -6.93 -6.53
CA MET A 217 14.12 -7.97 -7.22
C MET A 217 13.26 -8.73 -8.24
N VAL A 218 12.03 -9.04 -7.85
CA VAL A 218 11.06 -9.77 -8.66
C VAL A 218 9.73 -9.03 -8.62
N TRP A 219 9.15 -8.83 -9.77
CA TRP A 219 7.76 -8.40 -9.93
C TRP A 219 7.19 -8.99 -11.22
N ARG A 220 6.04 -9.63 -11.14
CA ARG A 220 5.39 -10.26 -12.31
C ARG A 220 4.00 -9.68 -12.49
N ASP A 221 3.70 -9.30 -13.75
CA ASP A 221 2.34 -8.89 -14.10
C ASP A 221 1.41 -10.11 -14.05
N VAL A 222 0.39 -10.05 -13.21
CA VAL A 222 -0.60 -11.12 -13.09
C VAL A 222 -1.76 -10.83 -14.02
N GLU A 223 -2.18 -11.84 -14.80
CA GLU A 223 -3.33 -11.72 -15.71
C GLU A 223 -4.61 -11.37 -14.96
N GLY A 224 -5.55 -10.70 -15.65
CA GLY A 224 -6.83 -10.28 -15.05
C GLY A 224 -6.78 -8.95 -14.29
N SER A 225 -5.81 -8.08 -14.59
CA SER A 225 -5.77 -6.72 -14.04
C SER A 225 -7.09 -5.99 -14.28
N LYS A 226 -7.70 -5.49 -13.20
CA LYS A 226 -9.00 -4.79 -13.21
C LYS A 226 -8.92 -3.33 -13.70
N VAL A 227 -7.72 -2.82 -14.04
CA VAL A 227 -7.50 -1.43 -14.49
C VAL A 227 -7.95 -1.27 -15.95
N ARG A 228 -8.94 -0.44 -16.18
CA ARG A 228 -9.48 -0.10 -17.51
C ARG A 228 -9.07 1.30 -17.93
N LEU A 229 -9.14 1.62 -19.23
CA LEU A 229 -8.82 2.96 -19.76
C LEU A 229 -9.59 4.08 -19.05
N LYS A 230 -10.86 3.85 -18.70
CA LYS A 230 -11.69 4.78 -17.92
C LYS A 230 -11.11 5.08 -16.53
N ASP A 231 -10.38 4.15 -15.93
CA ASP A 231 -9.76 4.34 -14.62
C ASP A 231 -8.55 5.27 -14.74
N PHE A 232 -7.84 5.25 -15.87
CA PHE A 232 -6.79 6.20 -16.16
C PHE A 232 -7.32 7.64 -16.28
N VAL A 233 -8.41 7.85 -17.01
CA VAL A 233 -9.06 9.18 -17.09
C VAL A 233 -9.54 9.66 -15.73
N ARG A 234 -10.13 8.76 -14.94
CA ARG A 234 -10.55 9.08 -13.56
C ARG A 234 -9.34 9.44 -12.68
N SER A 235 -8.21 8.78 -12.86
CA SER A 235 -6.99 9.07 -12.11
C SER A 235 -6.46 10.48 -12.35
N ILE A 236 -6.67 11.06 -13.54
CA ILE A 236 -6.31 12.46 -13.80
C ILE A 236 -7.17 13.41 -12.97
N ALA A 237 -8.49 13.18 -12.92
CA ALA A 237 -9.41 13.98 -12.10
C ALA A 237 -9.09 13.82 -10.60
N ASP A 238 -8.75 12.60 -10.17
CA ASP A 238 -8.34 12.32 -8.81
C ASP A 238 -7.01 13.01 -8.46
N MET A 239 -6.05 13.04 -9.40
CA MET A 239 -4.80 13.78 -9.25
C MET A 239 -5.05 15.29 -9.06
N ALA A 240 -5.93 15.86 -9.88
CA ALA A 240 -6.33 17.27 -9.74
C ALA A 240 -6.99 17.55 -8.38
N ARG A 241 -7.78 16.59 -7.86
CA ARG A 241 -8.38 16.67 -6.52
C ARG A 241 -7.32 16.66 -5.43
N ILE A 242 -6.34 15.76 -5.50
CA ILE A 242 -5.20 15.72 -4.57
C ILE A 242 -4.41 17.03 -4.66
N TRP A 243 -4.08 17.48 -5.87
CA TRP A 243 -3.38 18.75 -6.06
C TRP A 243 -4.16 19.95 -5.48
N LYS A 244 -5.49 20.01 -5.72
CA LYS A 244 -6.35 21.05 -5.14
C LYS A 244 -6.33 21.01 -3.62
N ARG A 245 -6.19 19.84 -3.01
CA ARG A 245 -6.23 19.66 -1.55
C ARG A 245 -4.87 19.86 -0.89
N TYR A 246 -3.79 19.36 -1.51
CA TYR A 246 -2.45 19.28 -0.93
C TYR A 246 -1.36 19.98 -1.75
N GLY A 247 -1.66 20.63 -2.87
CA GLY A 247 -0.69 21.29 -3.74
C GLY A 247 0.00 22.48 -3.10
N ARG A 248 1.09 22.94 -3.74
CA ARG A 248 1.92 24.07 -3.27
C ARG A 248 1.08 25.30 -2.91
N GLY A 249 1.51 26.04 -1.89
CA GLY A 249 0.93 27.34 -1.52
C GLY A 249 -0.30 27.28 -0.61
N LYS A 250 -0.73 26.11 -0.14
CA LYS A 250 -1.82 26.00 0.83
C LYS A 250 -1.28 25.94 2.25
N GLY A 251 -1.87 26.71 3.15
CA GLY A 251 -1.50 26.70 4.57
C GLY A 251 -1.73 25.32 5.23
N PRO A 252 -1.11 25.07 6.39
CA PRO A 252 -1.24 23.82 7.11
C PRO A 252 -2.71 23.55 7.47
N LYS A 253 -3.18 22.33 7.20
CA LYS A 253 -4.52 21.88 7.56
C LYS A 253 -4.52 21.21 8.92
N LYS A 254 -5.52 21.52 9.74
CA LYS A 254 -5.73 20.82 11.01
C LYS A 254 -6.24 19.40 10.78
N ILE A 255 -5.94 18.53 11.73
CA ILE A 255 -6.51 17.17 11.75
C ILE A 255 -8.02 17.31 11.97
N GLY A 256 -8.78 16.67 11.12
CA GLY A 256 -10.23 16.82 11.04
C GLY A 256 -10.70 17.54 9.78
N ASP A 257 -9.81 18.27 9.11
CA ASP A 257 -10.09 18.91 7.82
C ASP A 257 -9.86 17.96 6.61
N TRP A 258 -9.66 16.66 6.91
CA TRP A 258 -9.30 15.61 5.94
C TRP A 258 -10.53 14.87 5.43
#